data_bff770d8af5dcc42b87a83b9855d6ae3
#
_entry.id   bff770d8af5dcc42b87a83b9855d6ae3
#
_cell.length_a   1.000
_cell.length_b   1.000
_cell.length_c   1.000
_cell.angle_alpha   90.00
_cell.angle_beta   90.00
_cell.angle_gamma   90.00
#
_symmetry.space_group_name_H-M   'P 1'
#
loop_
_entity.id
_entity.type
_entity.pdbx_description
1 polymer ?
#
loop_
_entity_poly.entity_id
_entity_poly.type
_entity_poly.pdbx_seq_one_letter_code
_entity_poly.pdbx_strand_id
1 'polypeptide(L)'
;MNNLSSIKLGGVLHKVFNKIILKALRGYYKYIDIPYQIESEKKHEEWLVLKTIPKSVKRTHLTKEEKQSVITFWGITPASYEEFEIYKTFNGFDVRFMPMSIYLPLITRRLNDYKYTEILEHKSMFGYLTNGYVHYPKCFLRVINGEAYSQDMAQTDMDSALKSCLKEERVVIKDSVGGSGGKGISIIKFNGLSNEQRLELLYKDINNRRNDYVIQEYLEETAELKRFNPTSVNTIRVQSLYLNGRWSAVTIILRFGGENAEVDNSCSGGICVGVHPDGRLFEFGFYNQAQRFDKIKDIVFKDTCLSVCRKC
;
A
#
# COMPACT_ATOMS: atom_id res chain seq x y z
N MET A 1 -20.54 60.84 23.01
CA MET A 1 -21.13 59.98 21.94
C MET A 1 -20.13 59.69 20.83
N ASN A 2 -18.86 59.30 21.14
CA ASN A 2 -17.83 59.13 20.09
C ASN A 2 -17.09 57.77 20.09
N ASN A 3 -17.63 56.72 20.74
CA ASN A 3 -16.91 55.43 20.80
C ASN A 3 -17.58 54.26 20.09
N LEU A 4 -18.75 54.40 19.50
CA LEU A 4 -19.46 53.31 18.84
C LEU A 4 -19.14 53.22 17.33
N SER A 5 -18.72 54.32 16.71
CA SER A 5 -18.35 54.33 15.28
C SER A 5 -16.98 53.72 14.99
N SER A 6 -16.02 53.89 15.89
CA SER A 6 -14.66 53.34 15.74
C SER A 6 -14.61 51.82 15.90
N ILE A 7 -15.45 51.26 16.79
CA ILE A 7 -15.54 49.80 16.99
C ILE A 7 -16.21 49.13 15.80
N LYS A 8 -17.22 49.75 15.18
CA LYS A 8 -17.84 49.21 13.94
C LYS A 8 -16.91 49.27 12.74
N LEU A 9 -16.11 50.34 12.62
CA LEU A 9 -15.14 50.49 11.53
C LEU A 9 -14.02 49.42 11.64
N GLY A 10 -13.50 49.20 12.84
CA GLY A 10 -12.50 48.15 13.10
C GLY A 10 -13.00 46.75 12.77
N GLY A 11 -14.27 46.45 13.10
CA GLY A 11 -14.88 45.17 12.77
C GLY A 11 -15.08 44.96 11.28
N VAL A 12 -15.41 45.99 10.51
CA VAL A 12 -15.54 45.93 9.06
C VAL A 12 -14.18 45.78 8.38
N LEU A 13 -13.20 46.60 8.82
CA LEU A 13 -11.82 46.48 8.30
C LEU A 13 -11.22 45.11 8.57
N HIS A 14 -11.43 44.55 9.77
CA HIS A 14 -10.99 43.19 10.10
C HIS A 14 -11.64 42.11 9.19
N LYS A 15 -12.95 42.22 8.94
CA LYS A 15 -13.65 41.31 8.02
C LYS A 15 -13.14 41.42 6.59
N VAL A 16 -12.89 42.65 6.10
CA VAL A 16 -12.33 42.85 4.74
C VAL A 16 -10.91 42.31 4.67
N PHE A 17 -10.08 42.60 5.68
CA PHE A 17 -8.70 42.10 5.74
C PHE A 17 -8.65 40.56 5.75
N ASN A 18 -9.47 39.92 6.60
CA ASN A 18 -9.57 38.44 6.61
C ASN A 18 -10.06 37.86 5.27
N LYS A 19 -10.99 38.55 4.61
CA LYS A 19 -11.47 38.10 3.28
C LYS A 19 -10.37 38.18 2.21
N ILE A 20 -9.54 39.24 2.26
CA ILE A 20 -8.39 39.41 1.36
C ILE A 20 -7.33 38.33 1.65
N ILE A 21 -6.98 38.10 2.92
CA ILE A 21 -6.03 37.06 3.31
C ILE A 21 -6.52 35.69 2.88
N LEU A 22 -7.78 35.32 3.15
CA LEU A 22 -8.34 34.04 2.74
C LEU A 22 -8.35 33.86 1.22
N LYS A 23 -8.60 34.93 0.47
CA LYS A 23 -8.53 34.89 -1.00
C LYS A 23 -7.09 34.69 -1.50
N ALA A 24 -6.13 35.38 -0.88
CA ALA A 24 -4.70 35.22 -1.18
C ALA A 24 -4.19 33.82 -0.83
N LEU A 25 -4.55 33.28 0.35
CA LEU A 25 -4.22 31.92 0.75
C LEU A 25 -4.83 30.88 -0.20
N ARG A 26 -6.10 31.02 -0.59
CA ARG A 26 -6.73 30.14 -1.58
C ARG A 26 -6.02 30.19 -2.93
N GLY A 27 -5.60 31.38 -3.36
CA GLY A 27 -4.78 31.55 -4.56
C GLY A 27 -3.43 30.85 -4.42
N TYR A 28 -2.74 31.05 -3.29
CA TYR A 28 -1.47 30.39 -3.00
C TYR A 28 -1.61 28.86 -3.05
N TYR A 29 -2.56 28.28 -2.30
CA TYR A 29 -2.79 26.83 -2.30
C TYR A 29 -3.12 26.28 -3.69
N LYS A 30 -3.98 26.98 -4.43
CA LYS A 30 -4.41 26.50 -5.76
C LYS A 30 -3.33 26.60 -6.83
N TYR A 31 -2.55 27.67 -6.85
CA TYR A 31 -1.66 28.00 -7.97
C TYR A 31 -0.19 27.82 -7.68
N ILE A 32 0.20 27.69 -6.43
CA ILE A 32 1.60 27.58 -6.01
C ILE A 32 1.83 26.30 -5.20
N ASP A 33 1.13 26.13 -4.07
CA ASP A 33 1.40 25.05 -3.13
C ASP A 33 1.03 23.68 -3.70
N ILE A 34 -0.20 23.52 -4.22
CA ILE A 34 -0.63 22.23 -4.81
C ILE A 34 0.26 21.81 -5.98
N PRO A 35 0.55 22.64 -6.98
CA PRO A 35 1.49 22.27 -8.04
C PRO A 35 2.89 21.93 -7.53
N TYR A 36 3.40 22.67 -6.54
CA TYR A 36 4.68 22.39 -5.91
C TYR A 36 4.69 21.03 -5.20
N GLN A 37 3.63 20.73 -4.44
CA GLN A 37 3.49 19.45 -3.76
C GLN A 37 3.44 18.30 -4.77
N ILE A 38 2.65 18.42 -5.85
CA ILE A 38 2.58 17.41 -6.91
C ILE A 38 3.96 17.18 -7.53
N GLU A 39 4.70 18.23 -7.83
CA GLU A 39 6.02 18.12 -8.43
C GLU A 39 7.04 17.49 -7.45
N SER A 40 6.94 17.83 -6.17
CA SER A 40 7.74 17.20 -5.11
C SER A 40 7.42 15.72 -4.96
N GLU A 41 6.15 15.33 -4.99
CA GLU A 41 5.71 13.93 -4.95
C GLU A 41 6.20 13.16 -6.18
N LYS A 42 6.09 13.73 -7.39
CA LYS A 42 6.62 13.10 -8.61
C LYS A 42 8.11 12.76 -8.47
N LYS A 43 8.92 13.69 -7.96
CA LYS A 43 10.35 13.46 -7.73
C LYS A 43 10.60 12.43 -6.64
N HIS A 44 9.80 12.45 -5.59
CA HIS A 44 9.90 11.48 -4.50
C HIS A 44 9.59 10.06 -4.98
N GLU A 45 8.50 9.87 -5.71
CA GLU A 45 8.11 8.57 -6.25
C GLU A 45 9.15 8.01 -7.23
N GLU A 46 9.64 8.86 -8.13
CA GLU A 46 10.74 8.50 -9.02
C GLU A 46 11.97 8.04 -8.22
N TRP A 47 12.39 8.81 -7.21
CA TRP A 47 13.51 8.43 -6.35
C TRP A 47 13.26 7.10 -5.63
N LEU A 48 12.05 6.84 -5.16
CA LEU A 48 11.68 5.56 -4.53
C LEU A 48 11.88 4.37 -5.48
N VAL A 49 11.51 4.51 -6.73
CA VAL A 49 11.75 3.48 -7.76
C VAL A 49 13.24 3.35 -8.05
N LEU A 50 13.90 4.45 -8.35
CA LEU A 50 15.30 4.44 -8.81
C LEU A 50 16.27 3.89 -7.77
N LYS A 51 16.03 4.16 -6.48
CA LYS A 51 16.88 3.65 -5.40
C LYS A 51 16.86 2.13 -5.25
N THR A 52 15.81 1.47 -5.75
CA THR A 52 15.68 0.00 -5.69
C THR A 52 16.44 -0.70 -6.82
N ILE A 53 16.82 0.04 -7.86
CA ILE A 53 17.53 -0.49 -9.02
C ILE A 53 19.02 -0.61 -8.69
N PRO A 54 19.64 -1.80 -8.83
CA PRO A 54 21.06 -1.94 -8.62
C PRO A 54 21.88 -1.03 -9.52
N LYS A 55 22.92 -0.40 -8.98
CA LYS A 55 23.83 0.49 -9.74
C LYS A 55 24.52 -0.20 -10.91
N SER A 56 24.62 -1.54 -10.89
CA SER A 56 25.17 -2.35 -11.98
C SER A 56 24.27 -2.43 -13.20
N VAL A 57 22.98 -2.07 -13.10
CA VAL A 57 22.07 -2.08 -14.24
C VAL A 57 22.41 -0.92 -15.18
N LYS A 58 22.93 -1.27 -16.35
CA LYS A 58 23.20 -0.30 -17.43
C LYS A 58 21.88 0.06 -18.12
N ARG A 59 21.43 1.30 -17.96
CA ARG A 59 20.18 1.78 -18.52
C ARG A 59 20.28 2.03 -20.04
N THR A 60 19.22 1.69 -20.77
CA THR A 60 19.06 1.99 -22.19
C THR A 60 18.37 3.34 -22.34
N HIS A 61 19.12 4.37 -22.72
CA HIS A 61 18.58 5.72 -22.82
C HIS A 61 17.50 5.86 -23.91
N LEU A 62 16.56 6.78 -23.67
CA LEU A 62 15.56 7.15 -24.67
C LEU A 62 16.17 8.05 -25.74
N THR A 63 15.75 7.85 -26.99
CA THR A 63 16.04 8.77 -28.09
C THR A 63 15.25 10.07 -27.93
N LYS A 64 15.55 11.07 -28.74
CA LYS A 64 14.80 12.33 -28.77
C LYS A 64 13.34 12.12 -29.18
N GLU A 65 13.12 11.25 -30.15
CA GLU A 65 11.81 10.90 -30.71
C GLU A 65 10.98 10.17 -29.66
N GLU A 66 11.57 9.22 -28.92
CA GLU A 66 10.92 8.51 -27.84
C GLU A 66 10.51 9.46 -26.70
N LYS A 67 11.39 10.41 -26.30
CA LYS A 67 11.07 11.45 -25.31
C LYS A 67 9.89 12.32 -25.76
N GLN A 68 9.90 12.73 -27.01
CA GLN A 68 8.81 13.53 -27.58
C GLN A 68 7.51 12.75 -27.62
N SER A 69 7.54 11.44 -27.95
CA SER A 69 6.35 10.59 -27.97
C SER A 69 5.75 10.43 -26.57
N VAL A 70 6.57 10.34 -25.50
CA VAL A 70 6.11 10.30 -24.10
C VAL A 70 5.33 11.58 -23.75
N ILE A 71 5.90 12.75 -24.07
CA ILE A 71 5.23 14.04 -23.78
C ILE A 71 3.90 14.12 -24.55
N THR A 72 3.91 13.74 -25.83
CA THR A 72 2.72 13.80 -26.68
C THR A 72 1.63 12.85 -26.19
N PHE A 73 1.98 11.63 -25.81
CA PHE A 73 1.02 10.61 -25.34
C PHE A 73 0.41 10.97 -23.98
N TRP A 74 1.24 11.35 -23.03
CA TRP A 74 0.78 11.63 -21.66
C TRP A 74 0.25 13.05 -21.48
N GLY A 75 0.55 13.98 -22.39
CA GLY A 75 0.19 15.39 -22.28
C GLY A 75 0.87 16.13 -21.12
N ILE A 76 1.90 15.53 -20.53
CA ILE A 76 2.66 16.05 -19.40
C ILE A 76 4.15 15.72 -19.59
N THR A 77 5.01 16.54 -18.99
CA THR A 77 6.43 16.25 -18.92
C THR A 77 6.69 15.45 -17.62
N PRO A 78 7.30 14.25 -17.69
CA PRO A 78 7.70 13.52 -16.49
C PRO A 78 8.81 14.29 -15.75
N ALA A 79 8.98 13.99 -14.45
CA ALA A 79 10.05 14.60 -13.64
C ALA A 79 11.43 14.28 -14.24
N SER A 80 11.61 13.04 -14.67
CA SER A 80 12.72 12.61 -15.52
C SER A 80 12.25 11.48 -16.46
N TYR A 81 13.15 10.99 -17.30
CA TYR A 81 12.88 9.84 -18.18
C TYR A 81 13.46 8.54 -17.63
N GLU A 82 14.04 8.55 -16.44
CA GLU A 82 14.78 7.39 -15.90
C GLU A 82 13.90 6.16 -15.70
N GLU A 83 12.64 6.32 -15.26
CA GLU A 83 11.69 5.20 -15.13
C GLU A 83 11.39 4.57 -16.50
N PHE A 84 11.22 5.37 -17.54
CA PHE A 84 11.06 4.88 -18.92
C PHE A 84 12.31 4.18 -19.45
N GLU A 85 13.49 4.67 -19.11
CA GLU A 85 14.76 4.06 -19.50
C GLU A 85 14.98 2.71 -18.83
N ILE A 86 14.61 2.58 -17.56
CA ILE A 86 14.61 1.31 -16.82
C ILE A 86 13.63 0.33 -17.47
N TYR A 87 12.41 0.75 -17.72
CA TYR A 87 11.42 -0.09 -18.39
C TYR A 87 11.91 -0.55 -19.76
N LYS A 88 12.44 0.37 -20.57
CA LYS A 88 13.05 0.08 -21.88
C LYS A 88 14.17 -0.94 -21.78
N THR A 89 14.99 -0.87 -20.74
CA THR A 89 16.13 -1.78 -20.53
C THR A 89 15.68 -3.24 -20.42
N PHE A 90 14.52 -3.49 -19.78
CA PHE A 90 14.04 -4.85 -19.52
C PHE A 90 12.99 -5.33 -20.54
N ASN A 91 12.20 -4.43 -21.10
CA ASN A 91 10.99 -4.78 -21.86
C ASN A 91 10.95 -4.14 -23.27
N GLY A 92 11.92 -3.33 -23.65
CA GLY A 92 11.82 -2.48 -24.84
C GLY A 92 11.01 -1.20 -24.56
N PHE A 93 11.03 -0.26 -25.52
CA PHE A 93 10.29 1.00 -25.39
C PHE A 93 8.80 0.81 -25.67
N ASP A 94 7.96 1.25 -24.75
CA ASP A 94 6.50 1.40 -24.93
C ASP A 94 6.06 2.72 -24.31
N VAL A 95 5.50 3.61 -25.11
CA VAL A 95 5.02 4.92 -24.66
C VAL A 95 3.86 4.81 -23.67
N ARG A 96 3.15 3.67 -23.65
CA ARG A 96 2.02 3.40 -22.72
C ARG A 96 2.50 3.00 -21.32
N PHE A 97 3.81 2.76 -21.15
CA PHE A 97 4.35 2.53 -19.81
C PHE A 97 3.98 3.69 -18.88
N MET A 98 3.43 3.35 -17.73
CA MET A 98 2.98 4.33 -16.75
C MET A 98 3.97 4.38 -15.58
N PRO A 99 4.83 5.39 -15.51
CA PRO A 99 5.78 5.53 -14.42
C PRO A 99 5.08 5.86 -13.12
N MET A 100 5.66 5.43 -11.99
CA MET A 100 5.11 5.67 -10.64
C MET A 100 5.05 7.17 -10.33
N SER A 101 6.02 7.94 -10.82
CA SER A 101 6.05 9.41 -10.73
C SER A 101 4.89 10.12 -11.43
N ILE A 102 4.18 9.44 -12.32
CA ILE A 102 2.93 9.93 -12.93
C ILE A 102 1.72 9.27 -12.26
N TYR A 103 1.78 7.97 -12.04
CA TYR A 103 0.66 7.18 -11.54
C TYR A 103 0.18 7.66 -10.17
N LEU A 104 1.05 7.71 -9.17
CA LEU A 104 0.65 8.04 -7.79
C LEU A 104 0.20 9.50 -7.63
N PRO A 105 0.98 10.53 -8.05
CA PRO A 105 0.59 11.91 -7.78
C PRO A 105 -0.56 12.42 -8.65
N LEU A 106 -0.76 11.88 -9.85
CA LEU A 106 -1.73 12.42 -10.79
C LEU A 106 -2.93 11.50 -11.06
N ILE A 107 -2.67 10.22 -11.36
CA ILE A 107 -3.73 9.30 -11.82
C ILE A 107 -4.55 8.79 -10.65
N THR A 108 -3.89 8.33 -9.57
CA THR A 108 -4.62 7.83 -8.40
C THR A 108 -5.49 8.89 -7.77
N ARG A 109 -5.05 10.14 -7.74
CA ARG A 109 -5.82 11.29 -7.22
C ARG A 109 -7.09 11.58 -8.03
N ARG A 110 -7.12 11.24 -9.31
CA ARG A 110 -8.30 11.39 -10.16
C ARG A 110 -9.24 10.20 -10.10
N LEU A 111 -8.70 9.02 -9.81
CA LEU A 111 -9.47 7.77 -9.73
C LEU A 111 -10.04 7.51 -8.34
N ASN A 112 -9.39 8.01 -7.30
CA ASN A 112 -9.80 7.80 -5.91
C ASN A 112 -10.08 9.14 -5.23
N ASP A 113 -11.19 9.21 -4.50
CA ASP A 113 -11.43 10.34 -3.59
C ASP A 113 -10.63 10.10 -2.30
N TYR A 114 -9.60 10.90 -2.09
CA TYR A 114 -8.72 10.81 -0.92
C TYR A 114 -9.46 10.95 0.41
N LYS A 115 -10.61 11.58 0.44
CA LYS A 115 -11.43 11.69 1.65
C LYS A 115 -11.88 10.34 2.20
N TYR A 116 -12.00 9.34 1.32
CA TYR A 116 -12.37 7.97 1.72
C TYR A 116 -11.16 7.03 1.83
N THR A 117 -10.03 7.37 1.21
CA THR A 117 -8.86 6.50 1.16
C THR A 117 -8.32 6.23 2.57
N GLU A 118 -8.19 7.27 3.40
CA GLU A 118 -7.64 7.15 4.75
C GLU A 118 -8.44 6.16 5.62
N ILE A 119 -9.77 6.20 5.56
CA ILE A 119 -10.61 5.30 6.36
C ILE A 119 -10.57 3.86 5.81
N LEU A 120 -10.46 3.71 4.48
CA LEU A 120 -10.37 2.39 3.84
C LEU A 120 -8.98 1.75 4.02
N GLU A 121 -7.93 2.55 4.18
CA GLU A 121 -6.57 2.07 4.49
C GLU A 121 -6.37 1.77 5.97
N HIS A 122 -7.25 2.25 6.84
CA HIS A 122 -7.17 2.04 8.28
C HIS A 122 -7.53 0.59 8.64
N LYS A 123 -6.53 -0.21 9.03
CA LYS A 123 -6.70 -1.67 9.23
C LYS A 123 -7.73 -2.03 10.30
N SER A 124 -7.90 -1.20 11.33
CA SER A 124 -8.96 -1.40 12.32
C SER A 124 -10.35 -1.13 11.76
N MET A 125 -10.49 -0.31 10.73
CA MET A 125 -11.80 0.03 10.13
C MET A 125 -12.13 -0.86 8.93
N PHE A 126 -11.14 -1.23 8.11
CA PHE A 126 -11.36 -1.94 6.86
C PHE A 126 -12.18 -3.23 7.04
N GLY A 127 -11.79 -4.09 7.97
CA GLY A 127 -12.51 -5.34 8.20
C GLY A 127 -13.95 -5.16 8.69
N TYR A 128 -14.25 -4.07 9.40
CA TYR A 128 -15.61 -3.73 9.81
C TYR A 128 -16.44 -3.20 8.63
N LEU A 129 -15.89 -2.27 7.87
CA LEU A 129 -16.57 -1.67 6.72
C LEU A 129 -16.82 -2.66 5.58
N THR A 130 -16.00 -3.68 5.44
CA THR A 130 -16.12 -4.72 4.40
C THR A 130 -16.79 -6.00 4.90
N ASN A 131 -17.29 -6.02 6.12
CA ASN A 131 -17.93 -7.19 6.71
C ASN A 131 -19.10 -7.69 5.84
N GLY A 132 -19.11 -8.99 5.56
CA GLY A 132 -20.11 -9.61 4.68
C GLY A 132 -19.83 -9.51 3.18
N TYR A 133 -18.88 -8.66 2.75
CA TYR A 133 -18.49 -8.53 1.34
C TYR A 133 -17.15 -9.20 1.01
N VAL A 134 -16.25 -9.23 1.99
CA VAL A 134 -14.90 -9.77 1.83
C VAL A 134 -14.58 -10.68 3.02
N HIS A 135 -13.96 -11.84 2.76
CA HIS A 135 -13.36 -12.63 3.81
C HIS A 135 -12.18 -11.87 4.40
N TYR A 136 -12.33 -11.49 5.65
CA TYR A 136 -11.33 -10.75 6.40
C TYR A 136 -10.87 -11.57 7.60
N PRO A 137 -9.59 -11.53 7.99
CA PRO A 137 -9.11 -12.27 9.14
C PRO A 137 -9.92 -11.95 10.39
N LYS A 138 -10.26 -12.98 11.17
CA LYS A 138 -10.92 -12.80 12.47
C LYS A 138 -10.14 -11.78 13.30
N CYS A 139 -10.84 -10.81 13.83
CA CYS A 139 -10.26 -9.75 14.64
C CYS A 139 -10.55 -9.99 16.11
N PHE A 140 -9.53 -10.14 16.94
CA PHE A 140 -9.67 -10.34 18.37
C PHE A 140 -9.78 -9.02 19.12
N LEU A 141 -9.05 -8.01 18.64
CA LEU A 141 -8.95 -6.69 19.28
C LEU A 141 -8.64 -5.62 18.24
N ARG A 142 -9.31 -4.48 18.37
CA ARG A 142 -8.95 -3.22 17.72
C ARG A 142 -8.67 -2.20 18.80
N VAL A 143 -7.60 -1.47 18.68
CA VAL A 143 -7.35 -0.30 19.51
C VAL A 143 -7.41 0.94 18.63
N ILE A 144 -8.27 1.88 19.02
CA ILE A 144 -8.52 3.13 18.30
C ILE A 144 -8.54 4.25 19.34
N ASN A 145 -7.63 5.20 19.23
CA ASN A 145 -7.43 6.28 20.20
C ASN A 145 -7.27 5.77 21.65
N GLY A 146 -6.59 4.63 21.82
CA GLY A 146 -6.37 4.01 23.14
C GLY A 146 -7.52 3.17 23.69
N GLU A 147 -8.69 3.19 23.03
CA GLU A 147 -9.86 2.41 23.45
C GLU A 147 -9.94 1.07 22.72
N ALA A 148 -10.37 0.03 23.45
CA ALA A 148 -10.45 -1.32 22.95
C ALA A 148 -11.84 -1.66 22.38
N TYR A 149 -11.86 -2.27 21.20
CA TYR A 149 -13.08 -2.68 20.48
C TYR A 149 -12.98 -4.11 19.98
N SER A 150 -14.13 -4.79 19.99
CA SER A 150 -14.32 -6.13 19.42
C SER A 150 -14.29 -6.12 17.88
N GLN A 151 -14.47 -7.31 17.29
CA GLN A 151 -14.64 -7.45 15.83
C GLN A 151 -15.81 -6.60 15.30
N ASP A 152 -16.90 -6.47 16.05
CA ASP A 152 -18.11 -5.77 15.62
C ASP A 152 -18.15 -4.30 16.12
N MET A 153 -17.00 -3.75 16.48
CA MET A 153 -16.85 -2.37 16.97
C MET A 153 -17.59 -2.08 18.28
N ALA A 154 -17.97 -3.09 19.04
CA ALA A 154 -18.44 -2.90 20.40
C ALA A 154 -17.23 -2.67 21.33
N GLN A 155 -17.33 -1.69 22.23
CA GLN A 155 -16.30 -1.46 23.25
C GLN A 155 -16.14 -2.72 24.11
N THR A 156 -14.91 -3.08 24.40
CA THR A 156 -14.57 -4.31 25.13
C THR A 156 -13.47 -4.06 26.15
N ASP A 157 -13.33 -5.00 27.07
CA ASP A 157 -12.20 -5.00 27.98
C ASP A 157 -10.96 -5.60 27.30
N MET A 158 -9.82 -4.91 27.44
CA MET A 158 -8.55 -5.30 26.85
C MET A 158 -8.13 -6.71 27.26
N ASP A 159 -8.19 -7.02 28.55
CA ASP A 159 -7.75 -8.30 29.08
C ASP A 159 -8.62 -9.46 28.55
N SER A 160 -9.92 -9.25 28.48
CA SER A 160 -10.87 -10.22 27.93
C SER A 160 -10.61 -10.48 26.45
N ALA A 161 -10.33 -9.42 25.68
CA ALA A 161 -9.98 -9.53 24.26
C ALA A 161 -8.66 -10.28 24.08
N LEU A 162 -7.62 -9.97 24.86
CA LEU A 162 -6.34 -10.67 24.81
C LEU A 162 -6.47 -12.15 25.20
N LYS A 163 -7.27 -12.48 26.22
CA LYS A 163 -7.54 -13.88 26.59
C LYS A 163 -8.19 -14.65 25.44
N SER A 164 -9.00 -14.01 24.61
CA SER A 164 -9.60 -14.67 23.43
C SER A 164 -8.57 -15.13 22.39
N CYS A 165 -7.40 -14.48 22.34
CA CYS A 165 -6.30 -14.84 21.46
C CYS A 165 -5.56 -16.14 21.89
N LEU A 166 -5.67 -16.51 23.17
CA LEU A 166 -4.83 -17.58 23.74
C LEU A 166 -5.18 -18.99 23.23
N LYS A 167 -6.28 -19.13 22.50
CA LYS A 167 -6.67 -20.40 21.85
C LYS A 167 -5.96 -20.63 20.53
N GLU A 168 -5.36 -19.60 19.99
CA GLU A 168 -4.65 -19.68 18.72
C GLU A 168 -3.23 -20.21 18.93
N GLU A 169 -2.61 -20.76 17.89
CA GLU A 169 -1.19 -21.11 17.91
C GLU A 169 -0.30 -19.88 17.66
N ARG A 170 -0.84 -18.89 16.96
CA ARG A 170 -0.18 -17.64 16.62
C ARG A 170 -1.20 -16.56 16.24
N VAL A 171 -0.84 -15.32 16.46
CA VAL A 171 -1.63 -14.14 16.08
C VAL A 171 -0.77 -13.12 15.37
N VAL A 172 -1.41 -12.22 14.65
CA VAL A 172 -0.75 -11.11 13.96
C VAL A 172 -1.22 -9.79 14.57
N ILE A 173 -0.27 -8.96 14.98
CA ILE A 173 -0.53 -7.59 15.45
C ILE A 173 -0.05 -6.63 14.37
N LYS A 174 -0.90 -5.68 13.98
CA LYS A 174 -0.60 -4.73 12.89
C LYS A 174 -0.95 -3.31 13.34
N ASP A 175 -0.06 -2.35 13.09
CA ASP A 175 -0.43 -0.93 13.21
C ASP A 175 -1.57 -0.61 12.26
N SER A 176 -2.56 0.15 12.73
CA SER A 176 -3.77 0.47 11.96
C SER A 176 -3.49 1.36 10.76
N VAL A 177 -2.51 2.26 10.88
CA VAL A 177 -2.11 3.20 9.84
C VAL A 177 -0.60 3.15 9.58
N GLY A 178 -0.16 3.63 8.42
CA GLY A 178 1.27 3.89 8.12
C GLY A 178 2.14 2.66 7.90
N GLY A 179 1.64 1.45 8.06
CA GLY A 179 2.39 0.21 7.86
C GLY A 179 2.48 -0.17 6.38
N SER A 180 3.58 0.16 5.71
CA SER A 180 3.90 -0.40 4.40
C SER A 180 5.16 -1.27 4.50
N GLY A 181 5.26 -2.27 3.61
CA GLY A 181 6.47 -3.09 3.55
C GLY A 181 6.70 -4.02 4.75
N GLY A 182 5.66 -4.40 5.49
CA GLY A 182 5.79 -5.24 6.69
C GLY A 182 6.14 -4.45 7.97
N LYS A 183 6.33 -3.15 7.89
CA LYS A 183 6.55 -2.31 9.08
C LYS A 183 5.30 -2.28 9.96
N GLY A 184 5.50 -2.31 11.28
CA GLY A 184 4.40 -2.31 12.25
C GLY A 184 3.62 -3.63 12.29
N ILE A 185 4.17 -4.73 11.76
CA ILE A 185 3.59 -6.07 11.84
C ILE A 185 4.46 -6.93 12.77
N SER A 186 3.81 -7.58 13.74
CA SER A 186 4.40 -8.60 14.60
C SER A 186 3.63 -9.90 14.46
N ILE A 187 4.32 -11.01 14.37
CA ILE A 187 3.75 -12.37 14.42
C ILE A 187 4.11 -12.96 15.79
N ILE A 188 3.14 -13.15 16.66
CA ILE A 188 3.35 -13.71 17.99
C ILE A 188 3.01 -15.20 17.93
N LYS A 189 4.01 -16.05 18.21
CA LYS A 189 3.90 -17.52 18.19
C LYS A 189 3.76 -18.02 19.64
N PHE A 190 2.80 -18.88 19.90
CA PHE A 190 2.43 -19.36 21.23
C PHE A 190 2.83 -20.81 21.53
N ASN A 191 3.53 -21.47 20.58
CA ASN A 191 3.85 -22.89 20.69
C ASN A 191 4.65 -23.21 21.96
N GLY A 192 4.13 -24.16 22.75
CA GLY A 192 4.79 -24.61 23.98
C GLY A 192 4.71 -23.65 25.18
N LEU A 193 3.99 -22.53 25.06
CA LEU A 193 3.89 -21.51 26.10
C LEU A 193 2.61 -21.69 26.96
N SER A 194 2.71 -21.41 28.25
CA SER A 194 1.56 -21.29 29.14
C SER A 194 0.72 -20.05 28.80
N ASN A 195 -0.53 -19.98 29.26
CA ASN A 195 -1.39 -18.82 29.03
C ASN A 195 -0.81 -17.53 29.61
N GLU A 196 -0.12 -17.59 30.73
CA GLU A 196 0.56 -16.46 31.37
C GLU A 196 1.69 -15.95 30.47
N GLN A 197 2.52 -16.85 29.95
CA GLN A 197 3.61 -16.50 29.03
C GLN A 197 3.09 -15.91 27.71
N ARG A 198 1.96 -16.44 27.18
CA ARG A 198 1.30 -15.89 25.98
C ARG A 198 0.81 -14.46 26.19
N LEU A 199 0.17 -14.20 27.33
CA LEU A 199 -0.27 -12.86 27.72
C LEU A 199 0.91 -11.90 27.87
N GLU A 200 1.99 -12.34 28.51
CA GLU A 200 3.19 -11.54 28.69
C GLU A 200 3.79 -11.11 27.32
N LEU A 201 3.85 -12.03 26.34
CA LEU A 201 4.31 -11.71 24.99
C LEU A 201 3.41 -10.69 24.29
N LEU A 202 2.07 -10.84 24.44
CA LEU A 202 1.13 -9.87 23.87
C LEU A 202 1.31 -8.49 24.51
N TYR A 203 1.36 -8.40 25.84
CA TYR A 203 1.58 -7.13 26.53
C TYR A 203 2.92 -6.51 26.20
N LYS A 204 3.98 -7.31 26.06
CA LYS A 204 5.30 -6.82 25.65
C LYS A 204 5.27 -6.17 24.27
N ASP A 205 4.56 -6.74 23.30
CA ASP A 205 4.43 -6.16 21.96
C ASP A 205 3.57 -4.89 22.01
N ILE A 206 2.36 -4.96 22.55
CA ILE A 206 1.41 -3.83 22.54
C ILE A 206 1.89 -2.63 23.33
N ASN A 207 2.59 -2.82 24.46
CA ASN A 207 3.13 -1.72 25.27
C ASN A 207 4.26 -0.95 24.55
N ASN A 208 4.87 -1.54 23.53
CA ASN A 208 5.87 -0.88 22.70
C ASN A 208 5.25 -0.13 21.51
N ARG A 209 3.94 -0.27 21.27
CA ARG A 209 3.25 0.41 20.16
C ARG A 209 2.85 1.82 20.55
N ARG A 210 3.02 2.74 19.63
CA ARG A 210 2.63 4.15 19.77
C ARG A 210 1.37 4.51 18.97
N ASN A 211 1.02 3.64 18.03
CA ASN A 211 -0.09 3.84 17.10
C ASN A 211 -1.25 2.91 17.47
N ASP A 212 -2.43 3.25 17.00
CA ASP A 212 -3.56 2.33 16.96
C ASP A 212 -3.18 1.03 16.26
N TYR A 213 -3.73 -0.09 16.71
CA TYR A 213 -3.39 -1.41 16.18
C TYR A 213 -4.58 -2.36 16.16
N VAL A 214 -4.41 -3.47 15.45
CA VAL A 214 -5.36 -4.57 15.37
C VAL A 214 -4.66 -5.89 15.66
N ILE A 215 -5.29 -6.77 16.45
CA ILE A 215 -4.86 -8.15 16.67
C ILE A 215 -5.79 -9.07 15.89
N GLN A 216 -5.24 -9.89 15.02
CA GLN A 216 -5.97 -10.75 14.10
C GLN A 216 -5.44 -12.18 14.14
N GLU A 217 -6.27 -13.12 13.69
CA GLU A 217 -5.81 -14.46 13.40
C GLU A 217 -4.68 -14.44 12.36
N TYR A 218 -3.81 -15.41 12.47
CA TYR A 218 -2.83 -15.67 11.44
C TYR A 218 -3.47 -16.52 10.33
N LEU A 219 -3.44 -16.00 9.11
CA LEU A 219 -3.99 -16.72 7.96
C LEU A 219 -3.01 -17.78 7.46
N GLU A 220 -3.50 -19.00 7.28
CA GLU A 220 -2.81 -20.03 6.54
C GLU A 220 -3.11 -19.89 5.05
N GLU A 221 -2.09 -19.96 4.26
CA GLU A 221 -2.24 -19.97 2.81
C GLU A 221 -2.54 -21.37 2.27
N THR A 222 -3.01 -21.46 1.03
CA THR A 222 -3.23 -22.74 0.37
C THR A 222 -1.90 -23.47 0.11
N ALA A 223 -1.92 -24.81 0.09
CA ALA A 223 -0.74 -25.61 -0.24
C ALA A 223 -0.14 -25.24 -1.61
N GLU A 224 -0.97 -24.79 -2.56
CA GLU A 224 -0.55 -24.33 -3.88
C GLU A 224 0.35 -23.10 -3.80
N LEU A 225 0.03 -22.12 -2.95
CA LEU A 225 0.86 -20.93 -2.78
C LEU A 225 2.07 -21.22 -1.89
N LYS A 226 1.89 -22.03 -0.85
CA LYS A 226 2.95 -22.40 0.11
C LYS A 226 4.18 -23.04 -0.53
N ARG A 227 4.02 -23.70 -1.70
CA ARG A 227 5.14 -24.30 -2.43
C ARG A 227 6.17 -23.27 -2.94
N PHE A 228 5.78 -22.02 -3.20
CA PHE A 228 6.70 -20.97 -3.64
C PHE A 228 7.65 -20.57 -2.52
N ASN A 229 7.11 -20.28 -1.34
CA ASN A 229 7.89 -20.08 -0.12
C ASN A 229 7.08 -20.54 1.11
N PRO A 230 7.53 -21.58 1.83
CA PRO A 230 6.81 -22.11 3.00
C PRO A 230 6.94 -21.24 4.25
N THR A 231 7.84 -20.26 4.29
CA THR A 231 8.13 -19.43 5.46
C THR A 231 7.38 -18.10 5.46
N SER A 232 6.92 -17.63 4.29
CA SER A 232 6.12 -16.41 4.16
C SER A 232 4.66 -16.72 3.86
N VAL A 233 3.76 -15.80 4.15
CA VAL A 233 2.41 -15.81 3.59
C VAL A 233 2.49 -15.24 2.17
N ASN A 234 2.37 -16.10 1.16
CA ASN A 234 2.43 -15.71 -0.24
C ASN A 234 1.06 -15.20 -0.68
N THR A 235 1.02 -14.13 -1.44
CA THR A 235 -0.24 -13.44 -1.77
C THR A 235 -0.44 -13.26 -3.27
N ILE A 236 -1.70 -13.27 -3.70
CA ILE A 236 -2.09 -12.79 -5.02
C ILE A 236 -2.64 -11.38 -4.86
N ARG A 237 -1.95 -10.42 -5.43
CA ARG A 237 -2.37 -9.02 -5.45
C ARG A 237 -3.09 -8.73 -6.74
N VAL A 238 -4.37 -8.37 -6.63
CA VAL A 238 -5.17 -7.91 -7.79
C VAL A 238 -5.32 -6.41 -7.68
N GLN A 239 -4.91 -5.69 -8.70
CA GLN A 239 -5.23 -4.28 -8.86
C GLN A 239 -6.48 -4.17 -9.73
N SER A 240 -7.57 -3.71 -9.14
CA SER A 240 -8.84 -3.53 -9.82
C SER A 240 -9.09 -2.05 -10.12
N LEU A 241 -9.78 -1.81 -11.22
CA LEU A 241 -10.21 -0.48 -11.66
C LEU A 241 -11.71 -0.51 -11.95
N TYR A 242 -12.44 0.43 -11.35
CA TYR A 242 -13.81 0.73 -11.71
C TYR A 242 -13.85 1.95 -12.62
N LEU A 243 -14.23 1.75 -13.87
CA LEU A 243 -14.31 2.82 -14.85
C LEU A 243 -15.53 2.59 -15.76
N ASN A 244 -16.26 3.65 -16.06
CA ASN A 244 -17.43 3.61 -16.95
C ASN A 244 -18.46 2.52 -16.56
N GLY A 245 -18.73 2.34 -15.27
CA GLY A 245 -19.67 1.36 -14.76
C GLY A 245 -19.20 -0.09 -14.77
N ARG A 246 -17.92 -0.34 -15.03
CA ARG A 246 -17.34 -1.70 -15.09
C ARG A 246 -16.12 -1.86 -14.19
N TRP A 247 -16.04 -3.02 -13.55
CA TRP A 247 -14.85 -3.48 -12.87
C TRP A 247 -13.93 -4.24 -13.84
N SER A 248 -12.64 -4.02 -13.73
CA SER A 248 -11.64 -4.79 -14.45
C SER A 248 -10.42 -5.02 -13.57
N ALA A 249 -9.82 -6.21 -13.65
CA ALA A 249 -8.50 -6.47 -13.10
C ALA A 249 -7.46 -5.87 -14.06
N VAL A 250 -6.70 -4.90 -13.58
CA VAL A 250 -5.64 -4.23 -14.37
C VAL A 250 -4.34 -5.03 -14.29
N THR A 251 -3.98 -5.47 -13.08
CA THR A 251 -2.82 -6.32 -12.86
C THR A 251 -3.14 -7.40 -11.85
N ILE A 252 -2.58 -8.58 -12.06
CA ILE A 252 -2.61 -9.69 -11.11
C ILE A 252 -1.16 -10.12 -10.89
N ILE A 253 -0.73 -10.14 -9.64
CA ILE A 253 0.67 -10.42 -9.28
C ILE A 253 0.69 -11.43 -8.15
N LEU A 254 1.38 -12.56 -8.37
CA LEU A 254 1.79 -13.45 -7.31
C LEU A 254 3.01 -12.84 -6.62
N ARG A 255 2.95 -12.76 -5.30
CA ARG A 255 4.03 -12.28 -4.45
C ARG A 255 4.39 -13.36 -3.44
N PHE A 256 5.67 -13.62 -3.27
CA PHE A 256 6.17 -14.55 -2.27
C PHE A 256 7.50 -14.07 -1.69
N GLY A 257 7.79 -14.46 -0.46
CA GLY A 257 9.01 -14.07 0.21
C GLY A 257 10.24 -14.64 -0.46
N GLY A 258 11.38 -13.99 -0.29
CA GLY A 258 12.69 -14.58 -0.56
C GLY A 258 13.02 -15.71 0.41
N GLU A 259 14.19 -16.30 0.29
CA GLU A 259 14.63 -17.39 1.15
C GLU A 259 14.57 -16.97 2.63
N ASN A 260 13.90 -17.79 3.46
CA ASN A 260 13.69 -17.56 4.91
C ASN A 260 12.94 -16.26 5.28
N ALA A 261 12.32 -15.57 4.32
CA ALA A 261 11.50 -14.41 4.62
C ALA A 261 10.16 -14.82 5.23
N GLU A 262 9.68 -14.07 6.23
CA GLU A 262 8.34 -14.23 6.81
C GLU A 262 7.27 -13.36 6.11
N VAL A 263 7.69 -12.46 5.22
CA VAL A 263 6.82 -11.55 4.47
C VAL A 263 7.11 -11.60 2.97
N ASP A 264 6.07 -11.40 2.16
CA ASP A 264 6.11 -11.46 0.69
C ASP A 264 6.49 -10.13 0.01
N ASN A 265 6.95 -9.16 0.78
CA ASN A 265 7.18 -7.82 0.26
C ASN A 265 8.44 -7.73 -0.61
N SER A 266 8.28 -7.24 -1.83
CA SER A 266 9.38 -7.02 -2.78
C SER A 266 10.48 -6.10 -2.26
N CYS A 267 10.14 -5.08 -1.45
CA CYS A 267 11.13 -4.19 -0.84
C CYS A 267 11.94 -4.87 0.28
N SER A 268 11.50 -6.03 0.76
CA SER A 268 12.16 -6.83 1.81
C SER A 268 12.72 -8.14 1.25
N GLY A 269 12.98 -8.20 -0.05
CA GLY A 269 13.55 -9.38 -0.68
C GLY A 269 12.52 -10.38 -1.21
N GLY A 270 11.25 -9.96 -1.36
CA GLY A 270 10.23 -10.79 -2.01
C GLY A 270 10.33 -10.80 -3.53
N ILE A 271 9.75 -11.81 -4.15
CA ILE A 271 9.67 -11.99 -5.58
C ILE A 271 8.24 -11.70 -6.04
N CYS A 272 8.12 -11.04 -7.19
CA CYS A 272 6.85 -10.75 -7.84
C CYS A 272 6.81 -11.39 -9.22
N VAL A 273 5.73 -12.14 -9.52
CA VAL A 273 5.49 -12.76 -10.83
C VAL A 273 4.13 -12.33 -11.33
N GLY A 274 4.04 -11.85 -12.57
CA GLY A 274 2.76 -11.54 -13.20
C GLY A 274 1.91 -12.79 -13.38
N VAL A 275 0.59 -12.64 -13.28
CA VAL A 275 -0.39 -13.72 -13.47
C VAL A 275 -1.38 -13.31 -14.54
N HIS A 276 -1.60 -14.18 -15.53
CA HIS A 276 -2.65 -14.00 -16.51
C HIS A 276 -4.05 -14.25 -15.90
N PRO A 277 -5.11 -13.67 -16.48
CA PRO A 277 -6.47 -13.90 -15.97
C PRO A 277 -6.89 -15.37 -15.89
N ASP A 278 -6.28 -16.25 -16.68
CA ASP A 278 -6.51 -17.69 -16.65
C ASP A 278 -5.68 -18.44 -15.59
N GLY A 279 -4.88 -17.74 -14.80
CA GLY A 279 -4.04 -18.28 -13.73
C GLY A 279 -2.62 -18.67 -14.15
N ARG A 280 -2.29 -18.65 -15.44
CA ARG A 280 -0.90 -18.91 -15.89
C ARG A 280 0.03 -17.82 -15.39
N LEU A 281 1.21 -18.22 -14.93
CA LEU A 281 2.23 -17.24 -14.59
C LEU A 281 2.89 -16.67 -15.84
N PHE A 282 3.40 -15.44 -15.73
CA PHE A 282 4.31 -14.91 -16.74
C PHE A 282 5.60 -15.72 -16.76
N GLU A 283 6.31 -15.68 -17.87
CA GLU A 283 7.54 -16.47 -18.07
C GLU A 283 8.63 -16.15 -17.04
N PHE A 284 8.58 -14.96 -16.45
CA PHE A 284 9.57 -14.51 -15.48
C PHE A 284 8.96 -13.64 -14.38
N GLY A 285 9.65 -13.64 -13.26
CA GLY A 285 9.41 -12.75 -12.13
C GLY A 285 10.60 -11.84 -11.85
N PHE A 286 10.41 -10.91 -10.94
CA PHE A 286 11.43 -9.95 -10.52
C PHE A 286 11.68 -10.01 -9.01
N TYR A 287 12.96 -9.93 -8.66
CA TYR A 287 13.47 -9.65 -7.33
C TYR A 287 14.06 -8.25 -7.31
N ASN A 288 13.74 -7.46 -6.28
CA ASN A 288 14.23 -6.08 -6.17
C ASN A 288 14.08 -5.26 -7.46
N GLN A 289 12.98 -5.47 -8.20
CA GLN A 289 12.61 -4.75 -9.43
C GLN A 289 13.61 -4.83 -10.60
N ALA A 290 14.73 -5.54 -10.45
CA ALA A 290 15.77 -5.57 -11.46
C ALA A 290 16.32 -6.95 -11.77
N GLN A 291 16.34 -7.85 -10.81
CA GLN A 291 16.84 -9.19 -11.04
C GLN A 291 15.71 -10.09 -11.54
N ARG A 292 15.87 -10.59 -12.75
CA ARG A 292 14.91 -11.46 -13.43
C ARG A 292 15.15 -12.92 -13.11
N PHE A 293 14.06 -13.66 -12.85
CA PHE A 293 14.05 -15.11 -12.65
C PHE A 293 12.97 -15.74 -13.53
N ASP A 294 13.24 -16.90 -14.07
CA ASP A 294 12.30 -17.73 -14.84
C ASP A 294 11.77 -18.92 -14.03
N LYS A 295 12.37 -19.19 -12.88
CA LYS A 295 11.98 -20.27 -11.97
C LYS A 295 12.39 -19.96 -10.53
N ILE A 296 11.76 -20.67 -9.60
CA ILE A 296 12.19 -20.76 -8.19
C ILE A 296 12.13 -22.24 -7.77
N LYS A 297 13.23 -22.77 -7.20
CA LYS A 297 13.39 -24.20 -6.92
C LYS A 297 13.10 -25.02 -8.20
N ASP A 298 12.16 -25.93 -8.14
CA ASP A 298 11.67 -26.77 -9.25
C ASP A 298 10.50 -26.14 -10.03
N ILE A 299 9.99 -24.97 -9.58
CA ILE A 299 8.82 -24.32 -10.18
C ILE A 299 9.29 -23.43 -11.33
N VAL A 300 9.04 -23.85 -12.57
CA VAL A 300 9.25 -23.06 -13.79
C VAL A 300 8.00 -22.22 -14.03
N PHE A 301 8.14 -20.90 -14.10
CA PHE A 301 7.00 -20.00 -14.11
C PHE A 301 6.11 -20.18 -15.34
N LYS A 302 6.69 -20.23 -16.55
CA LYS A 302 5.93 -20.43 -17.79
C LYS A 302 5.08 -21.72 -17.84
N ASP A 303 5.48 -22.73 -17.06
CA ASP A 303 4.80 -24.04 -17.03
C ASP A 303 3.82 -24.14 -15.83
N THR A 304 3.64 -23.03 -15.09
CA THR A 304 2.84 -23.00 -13.87
C THR A 304 1.52 -22.24 -14.09
N CYS A 305 0.43 -22.87 -13.66
CA CYS A 305 -0.90 -22.28 -13.65
C CYS A 305 -1.52 -22.41 -12.25
N LEU A 306 -1.97 -21.28 -11.69
CA LEU A 306 -2.59 -21.21 -10.37
C LEU A 306 -4.08 -21.55 -10.46
N SER A 307 -4.51 -22.55 -9.71
CA SER A 307 -5.92 -22.96 -9.67
C SER A 307 -6.80 -21.94 -8.94
N VAL A 308 -6.24 -21.22 -7.98
CA VAL A 308 -6.96 -20.21 -7.18
C VAL A 308 -7.49 -19.06 -8.06
N CYS A 309 -6.78 -18.69 -9.13
CA CYS A 309 -7.21 -17.62 -10.03
C CYS A 309 -8.38 -18.01 -10.95
N ARG A 310 -8.67 -19.31 -11.10
CA ARG A 310 -9.79 -19.78 -11.94
C ARG A 310 -11.15 -19.70 -11.25
N LYS A 311 -11.16 -19.40 -9.93
CA LYS A 311 -12.38 -19.36 -9.11
C LYS A 311 -12.80 -17.92 -8.78
N CYS A 312 -12.00 -16.94 -9.17
CA CYS A 312 -12.28 -15.50 -9.06
C CYS A 312 -12.81 -14.97 -10.39
#